data_38ef125520533dcc24b05a781e5e5c79
#
_entry.id   38ef125520533dcc24b05a781e5e5c79
#
_cell.length_a   1.000
_cell.length_b   1.000
_cell.length_c   1.000
_cell.angle_alpha   90.00
_cell.angle_beta   90.00
_cell.angle_gamma   90.00
#
_symmetry.space_group_name_H-M   'P 1'
#
loop_
_entity.id
_entity.type
_entity.pdbx_description
1 polymer ?
#
loop_
_entity_poly.entity_id
_entity_poly.type
_entity_poly.pdbx_seq_one_letter_code
_entity_poly.pdbx_strand_id
1 'polypeptide(L)'
;MPQRAIKQPTPTAAARRPRGEPRRLLLDAARELFAGQDYRSTTTREIAQAAGVTEHLLFRNFGSKAALFREALVVPFVSFIDEFGQTWQSVVPEETDEQELARQFVSKLYDVFVEHRGLLLTLMTAESLTDEEKVDAGIAEIRRAVTVLGRISVEGMQLRGLRSDHPDLPAHSTVSMIAGMAALRSTYFGNNPPPREVIVEELVQALLHGFLHRND
;
A
#
# COMPACT_ATOMS: atom_id res chain seq x y z
N MET A 1 -33.24 52.52 37.99
CA MET A 1 -32.00 51.97 37.41
C MET A 1 -32.39 50.79 36.54
N PRO A 2 -32.33 50.86 35.17
CA PRO A 2 -32.68 49.71 34.32
C PRO A 2 -31.48 48.78 34.20
N GLN A 3 -31.72 47.49 34.42
CA GLN A 3 -30.75 46.40 34.25
C GLN A 3 -30.43 46.22 32.76
N ARG A 4 -29.15 46.32 32.42
CA ARG A 4 -28.57 46.05 31.10
C ARG A 4 -28.59 44.53 30.85
N ALA A 5 -29.40 44.07 29.90
CA ALA A 5 -29.40 42.69 29.41
C ALA A 5 -28.05 42.38 28.73
N ILE A 6 -27.35 41.36 29.26
CA ILE A 6 -26.11 40.84 28.68
C ILE A 6 -26.52 39.99 27.46
N LYS A 7 -26.19 40.48 26.26
CA LYS A 7 -26.37 39.77 24.99
C LYS A 7 -25.39 38.57 24.96
N GLN A 8 -25.91 37.35 24.97
CA GLN A 8 -25.11 36.13 24.76
C GLN A 8 -24.55 36.15 23.36
N PRO A 9 -23.25 35.74 23.15
CA PRO A 9 -22.67 35.64 21.83
C PRO A 9 -23.36 34.52 21.05
N THR A 10 -23.81 34.85 19.85
CA THR A 10 -24.31 33.90 18.84
C THR A 10 -23.22 32.87 18.49
N PRO A 11 -23.54 31.56 18.36
CA PRO A 11 -22.55 30.56 17.95
C PRO A 11 -22.05 30.90 16.59
N THR A 12 -20.75 31.08 16.47
CA THR A 12 -20.04 31.31 15.22
C THR A 12 -20.35 30.16 14.26
N ALA A 13 -20.95 30.45 13.10
CA ALA A 13 -21.24 29.49 12.07
C ALA A 13 -19.92 28.78 11.67
N ALA A 14 -19.88 27.46 11.83
CA ALA A 14 -18.75 26.63 11.45
C ALA A 14 -18.39 26.94 9.98
N ALA A 15 -17.18 27.42 9.75
CA ALA A 15 -16.70 27.78 8.44
C ALA A 15 -16.88 26.59 7.48
N ARG A 16 -17.57 26.83 6.37
CA ARG A 16 -17.88 25.80 5.36
C ARG A 16 -16.57 25.35 4.72
N ARG A 17 -16.14 24.10 5.03
CA ARG A 17 -14.89 23.53 4.50
C ARG A 17 -14.89 23.57 2.96
N PRO A 18 -13.73 23.79 2.31
CA PRO A 18 -13.58 23.78 0.86
C PRO A 18 -14.12 22.50 0.21
N ARG A 19 -14.60 22.60 -1.03
CA ARG A 19 -15.05 21.43 -1.80
C ARG A 19 -13.87 20.46 -1.99
N GLY A 20 -14.05 19.16 -1.64
CA GLY A 20 -13.02 18.12 -1.77
C GLY A 20 -12.19 17.90 -0.50
N GLU A 21 -12.11 18.83 0.44
CA GLU A 21 -11.38 18.68 1.68
C GLU A 21 -11.86 17.46 2.52
N PRO A 22 -13.17 17.23 2.71
CA PRO A 22 -13.63 16.07 3.47
C PRO A 22 -13.21 14.73 2.86
N ARG A 23 -13.15 14.64 1.51
CA ARG A 23 -12.73 13.43 0.83
C ARG A 23 -11.26 13.14 1.05
N ARG A 24 -10.40 14.15 0.98
CA ARG A 24 -8.97 14.04 1.28
C ARG A 24 -8.74 13.62 2.73
N LEU A 25 -9.39 14.28 3.68
CA LEU A 25 -9.28 13.96 5.11
C LEU A 25 -9.70 12.51 5.40
N LEU A 26 -10.74 12.00 4.74
CA LEU A 26 -11.18 10.61 4.87
C LEU A 26 -10.16 9.63 4.30
N LEU A 27 -9.53 9.93 3.16
CA LEU A 27 -8.48 9.08 2.59
C LEU A 27 -7.24 9.06 3.48
N ASP A 28 -6.81 10.22 4.01
CA ASP A 28 -5.65 10.32 4.88
C ASP A 28 -5.89 9.55 6.19
N ALA A 29 -7.05 9.75 6.84
CA ALA A 29 -7.45 9.01 8.04
C ALA A 29 -7.59 7.50 7.79
N ALA A 30 -8.10 7.10 6.62
CA ALA A 30 -8.21 5.69 6.24
C ALA A 30 -6.82 5.05 6.09
N ARG A 31 -5.85 5.72 5.44
CA ARG A 31 -4.47 5.23 5.33
C ARG A 31 -3.84 5.01 6.70
N GLU A 32 -3.95 5.98 7.59
CA GLU A 32 -3.40 5.89 8.95
C GLU A 32 -4.00 4.74 9.75
N LEU A 33 -5.32 4.60 9.76
CA LEU A 33 -5.98 3.54 10.52
C LEU A 33 -5.71 2.16 9.92
N PHE A 34 -5.80 2.00 8.62
CA PHE A 34 -5.48 0.74 7.95
C PHE A 34 -3.98 0.39 8.01
N ALA A 35 -3.07 1.35 8.22
CA ALA A 35 -1.66 1.04 8.46
C ALA A 35 -1.44 0.31 9.80
N GLY A 36 -2.28 0.56 10.79
CA GLY A 36 -2.20 -0.06 12.12
C GLY A 36 -3.10 -1.26 12.34
N GLN A 37 -4.16 -1.41 11.54
CA GLN A 37 -5.24 -2.40 11.74
C GLN A 37 -5.61 -3.05 10.40
N ASP A 38 -6.17 -4.27 10.48
CA ASP A 38 -6.74 -4.92 9.29
C ASP A 38 -8.08 -4.30 8.88
N TYR A 39 -8.55 -4.68 7.68
CA TYR A 39 -9.80 -4.18 7.13
C TYR A 39 -11.01 -4.41 8.06
N ARG A 40 -11.10 -5.57 8.75
CA ARG A 40 -12.27 -5.90 9.57
C ARG A 40 -12.33 -5.12 10.87
N SER A 41 -11.20 -4.98 11.53
CA SER A 41 -11.10 -4.27 12.83
C SER A 41 -11.27 -2.76 12.69
N THR A 42 -10.99 -2.18 11.54
CA THR A 42 -11.19 -0.74 11.28
C THR A 42 -12.64 -0.45 10.96
N THR A 43 -13.29 0.46 11.69
CA THR A 43 -14.68 0.86 11.46
C THR A 43 -14.81 2.19 10.69
N THR A 44 -15.90 2.35 9.94
CA THR A 44 -16.22 3.62 9.25
C THR A 44 -16.40 4.78 10.22
N ARG A 45 -16.87 4.49 11.43
CA ARG A 45 -17.04 5.48 12.51
C ARG A 45 -15.68 6.00 12.99
N GLU A 46 -14.70 5.11 13.21
CA GLU A 46 -13.35 5.51 13.61
C GLU A 46 -12.68 6.36 12.52
N ILE A 47 -12.80 5.95 11.24
CA ILE A 47 -12.26 6.72 10.12
C ILE A 47 -12.89 8.12 10.06
N ALA A 48 -14.22 8.22 10.15
CA ALA A 48 -14.91 9.49 10.13
C ALA A 48 -14.51 10.38 11.31
N GLN A 49 -14.36 9.82 12.51
CA GLN A 49 -13.90 10.52 13.70
C GLN A 49 -12.47 11.03 13.53
N ALA A 50 -11.54 10.21 13.05
CA ALA A 50 -10.16 10.60 12.79
C ALA A 50 -10.07 11.71 11.72
N ALA A 51 -10.91 11.64 10.69
CA ALA A 51 -11.02 12.67 9.65
C ALA A 51 -11.72 13.96 10.13
N GLY A 52 -12.31 13.97 11.34
CA GLY A 52 -13.08 15.10 11.86
C GLY A 52 -14.34 15.40 11.04
N VAL A 53 -14.98 14.35 10.49
CA VAL A 53 -16.21 14.46 9.70
C VAL A 53 -17.28 13.48 10.21
N THR A 54 -18.49 13.55 9.66
CA THR A 54 -19.55 12.61 10.01
C THR A 54 -19.44 11.33 9.18
N GLU A 55 -19.85 10.19 9.73
CA GLU A 55 -19.92 8.92 9.03
C GLU A 55 -20.84 8.99 7.78
N HIS A 56 -21.94 9.74 7.86
CA HIS A 56 -22.80 10.04 6.71
C HIS A 56 -22.01 10.66 5.54
N LEU A 57 -21.04 11.53 5.85
CA LEU A 57 -20.20 12.17 4.83
C LEU A 57 -19.23 11.16 4.20
N LEU A 58 -18.74 10.18 4.96
CA LEU A 58 -17.96 9.07 4.42
C LEU A 58 -18.77 8.28 3.39
N PHE A 59 -19.98 7.81 3.76
CA PHE A 59 -20.82 7.07 2.84
C PHE A 59 -21.24 7.88 1.62
N ARG A 60 -21.48 9.18 1.77
CA ARG A 60 -21.78 10.05 0.62
C ARG A 60 -20.60 10.19 -0.36
N ASN A 61 -19.35 10.13 0.12
CA ASN A 61 -18.15 10.29 -0.73
C ASN A 61 -17.68 8.98 -1.36
N PHE A 62 -17.87 7.86 -0.67
CA PHE A 62 -17.28 6.57 -1.06
C PHE A 62 -18.31 5.44 -1.23
N GLY A 63 -19.50 5.59 -0.69
CA GLY A 63 -20.55 4.57 -0.75
C GLY A 63 -20.37 3.43 0.25
N SER A 64 -19.14 2.90 0.40
CA SER A 64 -18.85 1.79 1.31
C SER A 64 -17.46 1.93 1.95
N LYS A 65 -17.21 1.16 3.03
CA LYS A 65 -15.87 1.02 3.62
C LYS A 65 -14.89 0.37 2.63
N ALA A 66 -15.36 -0.60 1.87
CA ALA A 66 -14.54 -1.30 0.88
C ALA A 66 -14.10 -0.37 -0.26
N ALA A 67 -14.99 0.49 -0.76
CA ALA A 67 -14.64 1.49 -1.77
C ALA A 67 -13.63 2.52 -1.23
N LEU A 68 -13.76 2.95 0.03
CA LEU A 68 -12.77 3.81 0.68
C LEU A 68 -11.42 3.10 0.81
N PHE A 69 -11.40 1.84 1.25
CA PHE A 69 -10.20 1.03 1.34
C PHE A 69 -9.52 0.89 -0.02
N ARG A 70 -10.30 0.57 -1.05
CA ARG A 70 -9.80 0.44 -2.43
C ARG A 70 -9.12 1.73 -2.89
N GLU A 71 -9.72 2.90 -2.70
CA GLU A 71 -9.13 4.17 -3.09
C GLU A 71 -7.92 4.57 -2.24
N ALA A 72 -7.95 4.27 -0.96
CA ALA A 72 -6.88 4.65 -0.05
C ALA A 72 -5.61 3.80 -0.23
N LEU A 73 -5.74 2.50 -0.52
CA LEU A 73 -4.63 1.55 -0.48
C LEU A 73 -4.42 0.81 -1.80
N VAL A 74 -5.48 0.30 -2.43
CA VAL A 74 -5.34 -0.54 -3.63
C VAL A 74 -4.94 0.29 -4.84
N VAL A 75 -5.60 1.43 -5.06
CA VAL A 75 -5.31 2.30 -6.22
C VAL A 75 -3.86 2.78 -6.21
N PRO A 76 -3.28 3.30 -5.11
CA PRO A 76 -1.87 3.67 -5.08
C PRO A 76 -0.92 2.49 -5.38
N PHE A 77 -1.21 1.31 -4.83
CA PHE A 77 -0.42 0.11 -5.09
C PHE A 77 -0.46 -0.29 -6.57
N VAL A 78 -1.65 -0.35 -7.17
CA VAL A 78 -1.80 -0.69 -8.60
C VAL A 78 -1.09 0.33 -9.48
N SER A 79 -1.27 1.63 -9.20
CA SER A 79 -0.60 2.71 -9.95
C SER A 79 0.91 2.57 -9.89
N PHE A 80 1.47 2.28 -8.72
CA PHE A 80 2.91 2.03 -8.58
C PHE A 80 3.38 0.88 -9.47
N ILE A 81 2.67 -0.25 -9.49
CA ILE A 81 3.03 -1.41 -10.31
C ILE A 81 2.94 -1.08 -11.80
N ASP A 82 1.93 -0.35 -12.23
CA ASP A 82 1.76 0.04 -13.62
C ASP A 82 2.87 1.02 -14.07
N GLU A 83 3.21 2.01 -13.26
CA GLU A 83 4.32 2.94 -13.51
C GLU A 83 5.67 2.21 -13.56
N PHE A 84 5.88 1.27 -12.64
CA PHE A 84 7.09 0.46 -12.65
C PHE A 84 7.18 -0.41 -13.91
N GLY A 85 6.07 -1.05 -14.33
CA GLY A 85 6.01 -1.85 -15.54
C GLY A 85 6.35 -1.05 -16.79
N GLN A 86 5.84 0.19 -16.89
CA GLN A 86 6.16 1.10 -18.00
C GLN A 86 7.65 1.51 -18.00
N THR A 87 8.19 1.82 -16.83
CA THR A 87 9.61 2.17 -16.68
C THR A 87 10.50 1.00 -17.09
N TRP A 88 10.17 -0.22 -16.63
CA TRP A 88 10.91 -1.43 -17.00
C TRP A 88 10.96 -1.68 -18.51
N GLN A 89 9.82 -1.53 -19.19
CA GLN A 89 9.74 -1.71 -20.65
C GLN A 89 10.49 -0.64 -21.45
N SER A 90 10.70 0.56 -20.87
CA SER A 90 11.45 1.63 -21.51
C SER A 90 12.96 1.55 -21.31
N VAL A 91 13.43 0.66 -20.44
CA VAL A 91 14.85 0.47 -20.14
C VAL A 91 15.52 -0.33 -21.24
N VAL A 92 16.62 0.21 -21.79
CA VAL A 92 17.45 -0.50 -22.77
C VAL A 92 18.39 -1.44 -22.00
N PRO A 93 18.33 -2.79 -22.23
CA PRO A 93 19.09 -3.77 -21.42
C PRO A 93 20.61 -3.55 -21.42
N GLU A 94 21.15 -2.96 -22.48
CA GLU A 94 22.60 -2.78 -22.67
C GLU A 94 23.19 -1.60 -21.85
N GLU A 95 22.36 -0.69 -21.36
CA GLU A 95 22.80 0.54 -20.68
C GLU A 95 22.43 0.58 -19.18
N THR A 96 21.67 -0.38 -18.69
CA THR A 96 21.11 -0.32 -17.32
C THR A 96 21.84 -1.26 -16.38
N ASP A 97 22.29 -0.71 -15.26
CA ASP A 97 22.76 -1.50 -14.13
C ASP A 97 21.58 -2.25 -13.50
N GLU A 98 21.53 -3.55 -13.69
CA GLU A 98 20.50 -4.44 -13.18
C GLU A 98 20.40 -4.37 -11.64
N GLN A 99 21.52 -4.18 -10.95
CA GLN A 99 21.54 -4.06 -9.51
C GLN A 99 20.84 -2.78 -9.06
N GLU A 100 21.09 -1.67 -9.74
CA GLU A 100 20.42 -0.41 -9.45
C GLU A 100 18.93 -0.48 -9.75
N LEU A 101 18.52 -1.11 -10.83
CA LEU A 101 17.12 -1.30 -11.16
C LEU A 101 16.40 -2.19 -10.14
N ALA A 102 17.03 -3.29 -9.72
CA ALA A 102 16.51 -4.14 -8.64
C ALA A 102 16.41 -3.36 -7.32
N ARG A 103 17.40 -2.52 -7.01
CA ARG A 103 17.39 -1.67 -5.81
C ARG A 103 16.23 -0.67 -5.84
N GLN A 104 16.01 -0.01 -6.96
CA GLN A 104 14.90 0.94 -7.12
C GLN A 104 13.54 0.24 -6.97
N PHE A 105 13.38 -0.94 -7.56
CA PHE A 105 12.16 -1.73 -7.44
C PHE A 105 11.91 -2.16 -6.00
N VAL A 106 12.88 -2.83 -5.38
CA VAL A 106 12.77 -3.31 -3.99
C VAL A 106 12.51 -2.16 -3.03
N SER A 107 13.27 -1.07 -3.18
CA SER A 107 13.14 0.14 -2.34
C SER A 107 11.73 0.72 -2.40
N LYS A 108 11.21 0.97 -3.61
CA LYS A 108 9.89 1.56 -3.81
C LYS A 108 8.78 0.61 -3.34
N LEU A 109 8.87 -0.68 -3.67
CA LEU A 109 7.86 -1.66 -3.25
C LEU A 109 7.85 -1.85 -1.73
N TYR A 110 9.02 -1.84 -1.09
CA TYR A 110 9.14 -1.89 0.36
C TYR A 110 8.46 -0.68 1.02
N ASP A 111 8.70 0.53 0.52
CA ASP A 111 8.08 1.75 1.04
C ASP A 111 6.56 1.71 0.89
N VAL A 112 6.05 1.31 -0.27
CA VAL A 112 4.61 1.14 -0.51
C VAL A 112 4.01 0.15 0.50
N PHE A 113 4.67 -0.96 0.76
CA PHE A 113 4.17 -1.94 1.73
C PHE A 113 4.28 -1.48 3.18
N VAL A 114 5.28 -0.70 3.54
CA VAL A 114 5.38 -0.08 4.87
C VAL A 114 4.28 0.96 5.06
N GLU A 115 4.09 1.84 4.07
CA GLU A 115 3.06 2.89 4.10
C GLU A 115 1.65 2.30 4.09
N HIS A 116 1.43 1.25 3.28
CA HIS A 116 0.14 0.59 3.13
C HIS A 116 0.08 -0.78 3.80
N ARG A 117 0.66 -0.90 5.00
CA ARG A 117 0.69 -2.17 5.76
C ARG A 117 -0.70 -2.82 5.91
N GLY A 118 -1.76 -2.03 6.03
CA GLY A 118 -3.14 -2.52 6.08
C GLY A 118 -3.58 -3.27 4.82
N LEU A 119 -3.01 -2.93 3.65
CA LEU A 119 -3.22 -3.71 2.43
C LEU A 119 -2.72 -5.15 2.61
N LEU A 120 -1.49 -5.31 3.13
CA LEU A 120 -0.90 -6.63 3.38
C LEU A 120 -1.70 -7.43 4.41
N LEU A 121 -2.08 -6.80 5.52
CA LEU A 121 -2.90 -7.44 6.55
C LEU A 121 -4.25 -7.90 5.98
N THR A 122 -4.88 -7.07 5.15
CA THR A 122 -6.14 -7.41 4.48
C THR A 122 -5.98 -8.55 3.48
N LEU A 123 -4.87 -8.58 2.72
CA LEU A 123 -4.57 -9.69 1.81
C LEU A 123 -4.35 -11.00 2.55
N MET A 124 -3.64 -10.97 3.68
CA MET A 124 -3.43 -12.17 4.53
C MET A 124 -4.75 -12.72 5.10
N THR A 125 -5.74 -11.86 5.29
CA THR A 125 -7.07 -12.22 5.82
C THR A 125 -8.17 -12.24 4.74
N ALA A 126 -7.81 -12.10 3.45
CA ALA A 126 -8.78 -11.94 2.35
C ALA A 126 -9.73 -13.14 2.19
N GLU A 127 -9.32 -14.35 2.59
CA GLU A 127 -10.19 -15.53 2.58
C GLU A 127 -11.37 -15.38 3.55
N SER A 128 -11.24 -14.55 4.57
CA SER A 128 -12.31 -14.26 5.53
C SER A 128 -13.32 -13.22 5.04
N LEU A 129 -13.05 -12.53 3.93
CA LEU A 129 -13.95 -11.58 3.30
C LEU A 129 -15.04 -12.32 2.50
N THR A 130 -16.24 -11.76 2.46
CA THR A 130 -17.29 -12.21 1.55
C THR A 130 -16.89 -11.92 0.09
N ASP A 131 -17.53 -12.55 -0.86
CA ASP A 131 -17.21 -12.32 -2.28
C ASP A 131 -17.54 -10.87 -2.71
N GLU A 132 -18.60 -10.27 -2.15
CA GLU A 132 -18.93 -8.86 -2.35
C GLU A 132 -17.83 -7.94 -1.78
N GLU A 133 -17.38 -8.18 -0.55
CA GLU A 133 -16.29 -7.43 0.07
C GLU A 133 -14.97 -7.55 -0.72
N LYS A 134 -14.67 -8.73 -1.29
CA LYS A 134 -13.49 -8.93 -2.14
C LYS A 134 -13.56 -8.10 -3.41
N VAL A 135 -14.74 -8.06 -4.07
CA VAL A 135 -14.95 -7.24 -5.26
C VAL A 135 -14.80 -5.76 -4.95
N ASP A 136 -15.50 -5.29 -3.93
CA ASP A 136 -15.48 -3.88 -3.52
C ASP A 136 -14.09 -3.42 -3.07
N ALA A 137 -13.38 -4.26 -2.31
CA ALA A 137 -12.02 -3.98 -1.85
C ALA A 137 -10.96 -4.06 -2.96
N GLY A 138 -11.32 -4.48 -4.17
CA GLY A 138 -10.38 -4.48 -5.30
C GLY A 138 -9.35 -5.62 -5.27
N ILE A 139 -9.67 -6.77 -4.68
CA ILE A 139 -8.74 -7.92 -4.62
C ILE A 139 -8.35 -8.41 -6.02
N ALA A 140 -9.27 -8.34 -6.99
CA ALA A 140 -8.98 -8.69 -8.38
C ALA A 140 -7.96 -7.76 -9.06
N GLU A 141 -7.99 -6.46 -8.73
CA GLU A 141 -7.01 -5.48 -9.22
C GLU A 141 -5.61 -5.79 -8.69
N ILE A 142 -5.49 -6.12 -7.40
CA ILE A 142 -4.21 -6.50 -6.79
C ILE A 142 -3.65 -7.75 -7.46
N ARG A 143 -4.50 -8.75 -7.68
CA ARG A 143 -4.08 -9.99 -8.37
C ARG A 143 -3.56 -9.70 -9.78
N ARG A 144 -4.22 -8.82 -10.54
CA ARG A 144 -3.76 -8.39 -11.87
C ARG A 144 -2.41 -7.65 -11.78
N ALA A 145 -2.24 -6.76 -10.81
CA ALA A 145 -0.97 -6.04 -10.60
C ALA A 145 0.17 -7.03 -10.33
N VAL A 146 -0.02 -8.03 -9.48
CA VAL A 146 0.98 -9.09 -9.22
C VAL A 146 1.28 -9.89 -10.50
N THR A 147 0.29 -10.14 -11.37
CA THR A 147 0.50 -10.79 -12.67
C THR A 147 1.40 -9.94 -13.61
N VAL A 148 1.29 -8.61 -13.56
CA VAL A 148 2.19 -7.70 -14.30
C VAL A 148 3.63 -7.87 -13.81
N LEU A 149 3.85 -7.88 -12.50
CA LEU A 149 5.17 -8.17 -11.91
C LEU A 149 5.71 -9.53 -12.34
N GLY A 150 4.86 -10.55 -12.45
CA GLY A 150 5.21 -11.87 -12.97
C GLY A 150 5.83 -11.81 -14.36
N ARG A 151 5.19 -11.08 -15.27
CA ARG A 151 5.72 -10.90 -16.64
C ARG A 151 7.08 -10.20 -16.65
N ILE A 152 7.23 -9.12 -15.88
CA ILE A 152 8.50 -8.39 -15.75
C ILE A 152 9.62 -9.33 -15.28
N SER A 153 9.35 -10.15 -14.26
CA SER A 153 10.32 -11.12 -13.75
C SER A 153 10.71 -12.16 -14.80
N VAL A 154 9.74 -12.69 -15.55
CA VAL A 154 9.98 -13.65 -16.63
C VAL A 154 10.85 -13.04 -17.72
N GLU A 155 10.53 -11.82 -18.17
CA GLU A 155 11.31 -11.08 -19.16
C GLU A 155 12.77 -10.88 -18.68
N GLY A 156 12.96 -10.43 -17.43
CA GLY A 156 14.29 -10.28 -16.83
C GLY A 156 15.08 -11.58 -16.73
N MET A 157 14.42 -12.69 -16.40
CA MET A 157 15.05 -14.02 -16.39
C MET A 157 15.47 -14.47 -17.79
N GLN A 158 14.61 -14.28 -18.80
CA GLN A 158 14.88 -14.66 -20.19
C GLN A 158 16.08 -13.90 -20.76
N LEU A 159 16.18 -12.59 -20.49
CA LEU A 159 17.32 -11.75 -20.89
C LEU A 159 18.66 -12.26 -20.32
N ARG A 160 18.63 -12.88 -19.14
CA ARG A 160 19.81 -13.48 -18.48
C ARG A 160 20.04 -14.94 -18.84
N GLY A 161 19.25 -15.52 -19.73
CA GLY A 161 19.32 -16.95 -20.06
C GLY A 161 18.86 -17.87 -18.93
N LEU A 162 18.23 -17.34 -17.89
CA LEU A 162 17.67 -18.11 -16.78
C LEU A 162 16.35 -18.75 -17.19
N ARG A 163 16.10 -19.97 -16.73
CA ARG A 163 14.86 -20.71 -16.98
C ARG A 163 14.21 -21.11 -15.66
N SER A 164 12.89 -21.09 -15.64
CA SER A 164 12.08 -21.62 -14.55
C SER A 164 10.96 -22.47 -15.12
N ASP A 165 10.73 -23.63 -14.53
CA ASP A 165 9.58 -24.49 -14.85
C ASP A 165 8.24 -23.86 -14.42
N HIS A 166 8.32 -22.90 -13.50
CA HIS A 166 7.19 -22.15 -12.97
C HIS A 166 7.45 -20.65 -13.06
N PRO A 167 7.29 -20.04 -14.26
CA PRO A 167 7.71 -18.66 -14.51
C PRO A 167 7.02 -17.61 -13.63
N ASP A 168 5.83 -17.88 -13.11
CA ASP A 168 5.10 -16.95 -12.24
C ASP A 168 5.62 -16.96 -10.78
N LEU A 169 6.27 -18.06 -10.33
CA LEU A 169 6.72 -18.18 -8.94
C LEU A 169 7.79 -17.16 -8.53
N PRO A 170 8.81 -16.84 -9.35
CA PRO A 170 9.82 -15.85 -8.98
C PRO A 170 9.22 -14.48 -8.60
N ALA A 171 8.23 -13.99 -9.34
CA ALA A 171 7.56 -12.74 -9.02
C ALA A 171 6.77 -12.81 -7.71
N HIS A 172 5.99 -13.87 -7.54
CA HIS A 172 5.24 -14.08 -6.29
C HIS A 172 6.18 -14.22 -5.09
N SER A 173 7.31 -14.93 -5.24
CA SER A 173 8.32 -15.07 -4.20
C SER A 173 8.94 -13.72 -3.83
N THR A 174 9.31 -12.91 -4.84
CA THR A 174 9.89 -11.59 -4.63
C THR A 174 8.92 -10.67 -3.89
N VAL A 175 7.68 -10.56 -4.39
CA VAL A 175 6.66 -9.72 -3.76
C VAL A 175 6.38 -10.20 -2.33
N SER A 176 6.26 -11.52 -2.11
CA SER A 176 6.00 -12.09 -0.78
C SER A 176 7.15 -11.86 0.20
N MET A 177 8.39 -11.95 -0.25
CA MET A 177 9.58 -11.66 0.56
C MET A 177 9.59 -10.20 1.02
N ILE A 178 9.38 -9.25 0.12
CA ILE A 178 9.35 -7.82 0.43
C ILE A 178 8.16 -7.50 1.32
N ALA A 179 6.97 -8.01 0.99
CA ALA A 179 5.74 -7.84 1.76
C ALA A 179 5.86 -8.40 3.18
N GLY A 180 6.40 -9.62 3.32
CA GLY A 180 6.62 -10.26 4.61
C GLY A 180 7.57 -9.45 5.50
N MET A 181 8.68 -8.96 4.95
CA MET A 181 9.62 -8.10 5.67
C MET A 181 8.96 -6.80 6.12
N ALA A 182 8.19 -6.14 5.26
CA ALA A 182 7.48 -4.90 5.60
C ALA A 182 6.38 -5.13 6.67
N ALA A 183 5.55 -6.17 6.49
CA ALA A 183 4.43 -6.46 7.39
C ALA A 183 4.88 -6.90 8.79
N LEU A 184 5.92 -7.73 8.88
CA LEU A 184 6.39 -8.37 10.11
C LEU A 184 7.58 -7.65 10.75
N ARG A 185 8.02 -6.50 10.20
CA ARG A 185 9.17 -5.74 10.70
C ARG A 185 9.12 -5.52 12.21
N SER A 186 8.00 -5.03 12.73
CA SER A 186 7.84 -4.78 14.18
C SER A 186 7.82 -6.08 15.00
N THR A 187 7.31 -7.17 14.43
CA THR A 187 7.28 -8.48 15.09
C THR A 187 8.69 -9.08 15.18
N TYR A 188 9.49 -8.98 14.12
CA TYR A 188 10.83 -9.56 14.09
C TYR A 188 11.85 -8.74 14.88
N PHE A 189 11.78 -7.42 14.82
CA PHE A 189 12.81 -6.54 15.38
C PHE A 189 12.37 -5.74 16.61
N GLY A 190 11.08 -5.83 16.99
CA GLY A 190 10.55 -5.10 18.15
C GLY A 190 10.74 -3.58 17.99
N ASN A 191 11.29 -2.94 19.02
CA ASN A 191 11.50 -1.49 19.07
C ASN A 191 12.83 -1.03 18.44
N ASN A 192 13.65 -1.94 17.93
CA ASN A 192 14.97 -1.62 17.37
C ASN A 192 15.17 -2.25 15.98
N PRO A 193 14.34 -1.91 14.98
CA PRO A 193 14.51 -2.43 13.64
C PRO A 193 15.80 -1.91 12.99
N PRO A 194 16.44 -2.71 12.11
CA PRO A 194 17.54 -2.21 11.28
C PRO A 194 17.13 -0.97 10.48
N PRO A 195 18.08 -0.10 10.13
CA PRO A 195 17.82 0.99 9.19
C PRO A 195 17.18 0.49 7.90
N ARG A 196 16.31 1.33 7.32
CA ARG A 196 15.60 1.00 6.09
C ARG A 196 16.54 0.55 4.97
N GLU A 197 17.64 1.25 4.81
CA GLU A 197 18.65 1.01 3.77
C GLU A 197 19.29 -0.38 3.91
N VAL A 198 19.52 -0.83 5.14
CA VAL A 198 20.06 -2.18 5.43
C VAL A 198 19.05 -3.25 5.04
N ILE A 199 17.77 -3.04 5.36
CA ILE A 199 16.70 -3.99 4.99
C ILE A 199 16.55 -4.07 3.47
N VAL A 200 16.54 -2.93 2.79
CA VAL A 200 16.41 -2.87 1.33
C VAL A 200 17.60 -3.56 0.65
N GLU A 201 18.83 -3.28 1.10
CA GLU A 201 20.03 -3.92 0.53
C GLU A 201 20.00 -5.44 0.71
N GLU A 202 19.62 -5.93 1.89
CA GLU A 202 19.48 -7.37 2.15
C GLU A 202 18.45 -8.03 1.22
N LEU A 203 17.33 -7.37 0.97
CA LEU A 203 16.30 -7.85 0.05
C LEU A 203 16.80 -7.85 -1.41
N VAL A 204 17.58 -6.85 -1.82
CA VAL A 204 18.22 -6.78 -3.15
C VAL A 204 19.21 -7.93 -3.31
N GLN A 205 20.09 -8.16 -2.34
CA GLN A 205 21.05 -9.25 -2.38
C GLN A 205 20.35 -10.62 -2.42
N ALA A 206 19.27 -10.78 -1.64
CA ALA A 206 18.48 -12.01 -1.67
C ALA A 206 17.80 -12.23 -3.04
N LEU A 207 17.33 -11.16 -3.69
CA LEU A 207 16.69 -11.21 -5.00
C LEU A 207 17.70 -11.59 -6.11
N LEU A 208 18.88 -10.96 -6.11
CA LEU A 208 19.85 -11.12 -7.22
C LEU A 208 20.72 -12.36 -7.05
N HIS A 209 21.12 -12.71 -5.84
CA HIS A 209 22.15 -13.73 -5.58
C HIS A 209 21.67 -14.90 -4.71
N GLY A 210 20.54 -14.75 -4.03
CA GLY A 210 20.09 -15.74 -3.03
C GLY A 210 21.08 -15.85 -1.86
N PHE A 211 21.08 -17.01 -1.19
CA PHE A 211 21.95 -17.23 -0.02
C PHE A 211 23.33 -17.80 -0.38
N LEU A 212 23.47 -18.45 -1.54
CA LEU A 212 24.67 -19.22 -1.87
C LEU A 212 25.75 -18.41 -2.62
N HIS A 213 25.41 -17.29 -3.24
CA HIS A 213 26.29 -16.52 -4.12
C HIS A 213 26.52 -15.07 -3.62
N ARG A 214 26.45 -14.82 -2.31
CA ARG A 214 26.57 -13.47 -1.74
C ARG A 214 27.99 -12.92 -1.64
N ASN A 215 29.00 -13.77 -1.87
CA ASN A 215 30.42 -13.42 -1.70
C ASN A 215 31.24 -13.57 -3.00
N ASP A 216 30.58 -13.72 -4.15
CA ASP A 216 31.23 -13.73 -5.47
C ASP A 216 31.09 -12.31 -6.14
#